data_47e51200ca8544703934f50de94c5a4f
#
_entry.id   47e51200ca8544703934f50de94c5a4f
#
_cell.length_a   1.000
_cell.length_b   1.000
_cell.length_c   1.000
_cell.angle_alpha   90.00
_cell.angle_beta   90.00
_cell.angle_gamma   90.00
#
_symmetry.space_group_name_H-M   'P 1'
#
loop_
_entity.id
_entity.type
_entity.pdbx_description
1 polymer ?
#
loop_
_entity_poly.entity_id
_entity_poly.type
_entity_poly.pdbx_seq_one_letter_code
_entity_poly.pdbx_strand_id
1 'polypeptide(L)'
;MRILIIKLSPIEAITSSMFRTLAIARGLSEAGHKIDYLVVPMNKLNSASSEKEFIKELNVIRTSKSEVYEKNVINAENSFKALRKQILRKIWHSLSVYDYTYLIAKKIKIDILPVREYDIVISSSDPKSSHIVVENLRKQGLRYKRWIQYWGDPLSIDITQKSIYPQWVLRLIEKKLIKNSDKIVYASPFTLSKQKELFKDYKDKMVCIPTAYMEEEIYPATDNQKFIIGYYGNYTARVRNIKPFYNACRALGDKVSVAIYGDSDVKLQATPNIAIYDRGIVDEHKRIADLLICILNSSGTQIPGKLYHLAGTNKKVLVVVDGEQQQEMREFLLSFDRFYVCGNSQEEIENAIVSIMKDNKEFLPLPELKYDYIANRFIE
;
A
#
# COMPACT_ATOMS: atom_id res chain seq x y z
N MET A 1 -3.38 -25.73 -7.26
CA MET A 1 -3.91 -24.93 -8.39
C MET A 1 -2.76 -24.24 -9.12
N ARG A 2 -2.98 -23.81 -10.36
CA ARG A 2 -2.07 -22.92 -11.09
C ARG A 2 -2.67 -21.51 -11.14
N ILE A 3 -1.93 -20.52 -10.65
CA ILE A 3 -2.42 -19.17 -10.45
C ILE A 3 -1.52 -18.17 -11.20
N LEU A 4 -2.14 -17.27 -11.98
CA LEU A 4 -1.46 -16.17 -12.63
C LEU A 4 -1.68 -14.89 -11.81
N ILE A 5 -0.62 -14.28 -11.30
CA ILE A 5 -0.67 -12.97 -10.65
C ILE A 5 -0.12 -11.91 -11.62
N ILE A 6 -0.87 -10.84 -11.85
CA ILE A 6 -0.51 -9.76 -12.77
C ILE A 6 -0.37 -8.45 -11.99
N LYS A 7 0.86 -7.90 -12.00
CA LYS A 7 1.19 -6.62 -11.36
C LYS A 7 2.17 -5.83 -12.23
N LEU A 8 1.73 -4.79 -12.91
CA LEU A 8 2.57 -3.99 -13.81
C LEU A 8 3.51 -3.03 -13.08
N SER A 9 4.18 -3.53 -12.06
CA SER A 9 5.28 -2.86 -11.34
C SER A 9 6.48 -3.80 -11.29
N PRO A 10 7.73 -3.30 -11.16
CA PRO A 10 8.88 -4.16 -10.89
C PRO A 10 8.67 -4.92 -9.57
N ILE A 11 9.02 -6.21 -9.54
CA ILE A 11 8.84 -7.04 -8.34
C ILE A 11 9.72 -6.56 -7.18
N GLU A 12 10.83 -5.91 -7.51
CA GLU A 12 11.80 -5.34 -6.59
C GLU A 12 11.35 -3.98 -6.01
N ALA A 13 10.21 -3.44 -6.46
CA ALA A 13 9.75 -2.11 -6.03
C ALA A 13 9.37 -2.09 -4.54
N ILE A 14 9.97 -1.16 -3.79
CA ILE A 14 9.69 -0.94 -2.36
C ILE A 14 8.44 -0.02 -2.25
N THR A 15 7.27 -0.57 -2.54
CA THR A 15 5.99 0.14 -2.44
C THR A 15 4.96 -0.68 -1.68
N SER A 16 4.07 -0.01 -0.95
CA SER A 16 2.98 -0.67 -0.22
C SER A 16 2.13 -1.56 -1.12
N SER A 17 1.88 -1.12 -2.36
CA SER A 17 1.09 -1.90 -3.33
C SER A 17 1.81 -3.16 -3.82
N MET A 18 3.15 -3.15 -3.93
CA MET A 18 3.93 -4.34 -4.27
C MET A 18 3.97 -5.30 -3.09
N PHE A 19 4.29 -4.82 -1.88
CA PHE A 19 4.30 -5.65 -0.68
C PHE A 19 2.96 -6.36 -0.45
N ARG A 20 1.85 -5.65 -0.66
CA ARG A 20 0.50 -6.21 -0.58
C ARG A 20 0.29 -7.39 -1.53
N THR A 21 0.77 -7.28 -2.77
CA THR A 21 0.61 -8.34 -3.77
C THR A 21 1.60 -9.49 -3.54
N LEU A 22 2.82 -9.17 -3.11
CA LEU A 22 3.83 -10.18 -2.75
C LEU A 22 3.40 -11.02 -1.55
N ALA A 23 2.72 -10.43 -0.56
CA ALA A 23 2.18 -11.17 0.57
C ALA A 23 1.19 -12.26 0.12
N ILE A 24 0.31 -11.92 -0.85
CA ILE A 24 -0.61 -12.90 -1.43
C ILE A 24 0.15 -13.97 -2.22
N ALA A 25 1.12 -13.58 -3.04
CA ALA A 25 1.92 -14.52 -3.82
C ALA A 25 2.68 -15.51 -2.92
N ARG A 26 3.27 -15.03 -1.82
CA ARG A 26 3.96 -15.83 -0.83
C ARG A 26 3.01 -16.84 -0.18
N GLY A 27 1.90 -16.38 0.38
CA GLY A 27 0.96 -17.26 1.07
C GLY A 27 0.38 -18.34 0.16
N LEU A 28 0.06 -18.00 -1.10
CA LEU A 28 -0.42 -18.98 -2.08
C LEU A 28 0.69 -19.95 -2.51
N SER A 29 1.94 -19.51 -2.63
CA SER A 29 3.08 -20.41 -2.95
C SER A 29 3.36 -21.40 -1.81
N GLU A 30 3.42 -20.92 -0.57
CA GLU A 30 3.61 -21.75 0.62
C GLU A 30 2.45 -22.73 0.88
N ALA A 31 1.23 -22.37 0.41
CA ALA A 31 0.08 -23.28 0.39
C ALA A 31 0.16 -24.35 -0.74
N GLY A 32 1.28 -24.43 -1.47
CA GLY A 32 1.53 -25.43 -2.51
C GLY A 32 0.91 -25.12 -3.87
N HIS A 33 0.52 -23.87 -4.14
CA HIS A 33 0.02 -23.46 -5.47
C HIS A 33 1.19 -23.06 -6.38
N LYS A 34 1.07 -23.36 -7.68
CA LYS A 34 2.04 -22.93 -8.70
C LYS A 34 1.72 -21.49 -9.11
N ILE A 35 2.65 -20.58 -8.85
CA ILE A 35 2.45 -19.15 -9.11
C ILE A 35 3.29 -18.70 -10.31
N ASP A 36 2.60 -18.24 -11.37
CA ASP A 36 3.20 -17.47 -12.44
C ASP A 36 2.95 -15.97 -12.15
N TYR A 37 4.03 -15.17 -11.99
CA TYR A 37 3.94 -13.78 -11.56
C TYR A 37 4.40 -12.83 -12.66
N LEU A 38 3.46 -12.18 -13.35
CA LEU A 38 3.74 -11.25 -14.46
C LEU A 38 3.97 -9.84 -13.96
N VAL A 39 5.18 -9.32 -14.24
CA VAL A 39 5.66 -7.99 -13.80
C VAL A 39 6.34 -7.23 -14.93
N VAL A 40 6.58 -5.94 -14.74
CA VAL A 40 7.50 -5.18 -15.60
C VAL A 40 8.94 -5.28 -15.08
N PRO A 41 9.96 -5.19 -15.96
CA PRO A 41 11.34 -5.23 -15.54
C PRO A 41 11.74 -3.99 -14.75
N MET A 42 12.67 -4.14 -13.81
CA MET A 42 13.28 -3.01 -13.08
C MET A 42 14.24 -2.24 -13.97
N ASN A 43 14.31 -0.93 -13.79
CA ASN A 43 15.38 -0.11 -14.35
C ASN A 43 16.62 -0.14 -13.47
N LYS A 44 17.81 -0.14 -14.10
CA LYS A 44 19.12 -0.24 -13.45
C LYS A 44 19.43 0.80 -12.35
N LEU A 45 18.64 1.87 -12.21
CA LEU A 45 18.89 2.99 -11.29
C LEU A 45 18.36 2.80 -9.86
N ASN A 46 17.58 1.75 -9.58
CA ASN A 46 16.99 1.50 -8.26
C ASN A 46 17.50 0.18 -7.66
N SER A 47 18.79 0.02 -7.52
CA SER A 47 19.47 -1.22 -7.08
C SER A 47 19.51 -1.45 -5.56
N ALA A 48 18.59 -0.88 -4.79
CA ALA A 48 18.44 -1.23 -3.38
C ALA A 48 17.27 -2.21 -3.20
N SER A 49 17.47 -3.47 -3.61
CA SER A 49 16.50 -4.53 -3.34
C SER A 49 17.16 -5.60 -2.48
N SER A 50 16.63 -5.81 -1.28
CA SER A 50 16.75 -7.12 -0.66
C SER A 50 15.85 -8.07 -1.46
N GLU A 51 16.42 -8.91 -2.32
CA GLU A 51 15.66 -10.01 -2.92
C GLU A 51 15.16 -10.90 -1.78
N LYS A 52 13.86 -10.87 -1.55
CA LYS A 52 13.26 -11.76 -0.56
C LYS A 52 13.37 -13.18 -1.09
N GLU A 53 13.87 -14.08 -0.26
CA GLU A 53 14.21 -15.46 -0.65
C GLU A 53 13.05 -16.20 -1.33
N PHE A 54 11.81 -16.01 -0.83
CA PHE A 54 10.62 -16.63 -1.40
C PHE A 54 10.32 -16.22 -2.86
N ILE A 55 10.85 -15.08 -3.34
CA ILE A 55 10.67 -14.65 -4.75
C ILE A 55 11.31 -15.65 -5.70
N LYS A 56 12.35 -16.36 -5.27
CA LYS A 56 13.01 -17.41 -6.05
C LYS A 56 12.11 -18.63 -6.32
N GLU A 57 11.11 -18.84 -5.48
CA GLU A 57 10.11 -19.92 -5.63
C GLU A 57 9.00 -19.57 -6.63
N LEU A 58 8.87 -18.30 -6.99
CA LEU A 58 7.87 -17.83 -7.95
C LEU A 58 8.42 -17.93 -9.38
N ASN A 59 7.58 -18.34 -10.32
CA ASN A 59 7.91 -18.19 -11.74
C ASN A 59 7.66 -16.74 -12.19
N VAL A 60 8.70 -15.89 -12.05
CA VAL A 60 8.61 -14.47 -12.36
C VAL A 60 8.76 -14.22 -13.86
N ILE A 61 7.68 -13.78 -14.50
CA ILE A 61 7.60 -13.45 -15.93
C ILE A 61 7.76 -11.93 -16.07
N ARG A 62 8.81 -11.48 -16.74
CA ARG A 62 9.05 -10.04 -16.99
C ARG A 62 8.65 -9.66 -18.40
N THR A 63 7.85 -8.59 -18.54
CA THR A 63 7.53 -8.04 -19.86
C THR A 63 8.80 -7.54 -20.55
N SER A 64 8.80 -7.44 -21.88
CA SER A 64 9.89 -6.78 -22.60
C SER A 64 10.03 -5.32 -22.13
N LYS A 65 11.27 -4.82 -22.07
CA LYS A 65 11.52 -3.41 -21.81
C LYS A 65 10.82 -2.56 -22.85
N SER A 66 9.99 -1.63 -22.40
CA SER A 66 9.37 -0.67 -23.30
C SER A 66 10.33 0.52 -23.43
N GLU A 67 10.61 0.98 -24.67
CA GLU A 67 11.37 2.19 -24.92
C GLU A 67 10.80 3.41 -24.19
N VAL A 68 9.48 3.45 -23.99
CA VAL A 68 8.79 4.49 -23.21
C VAL A 68 9.17 4.43 -21.73
N TYR A 69 9.38 3.21 -21.19
CA TYR A 69 9.82 3.02 -19.82
C TYR A 69 11.28 3.46 -19.64
N GLU A 70 12.15 3.12 -20.58
CA GLU A 70 13.58 3.50 -20.56
C GLU A 70 13.76 5.01 -20.73
N LYS A 71 13.05 5.65 -21.69
CA LYS A 71 13.12 7.10 -21.91
C LYS A 71 12.64 7.95 -20.73
N ASN A 72 11.77 7.42 -19.86
CA ASN A 72 11.26 8.16 -18.69
C ASN A 72 12.18 8.11 -17.47
N VAL A 73 13.16 7.22 -17.43
CA VAL A 73 14.05 7.03 -16.27
C VAL A 73 15.48 7.52 -16.53
N ILE A 74 15.91 7.62 -17.80
CA ILE A 74 17.28 8.03 -18.14
C ILE A 74 17.36 9.56 -18.28
N ASN A 75 18.32 10.16 -17.57
CA ASN A 75 18.88 11.52 -17.62
C ASN A 75 18.21 12.58 -16.72
N ALA A 76 18.70 12.64 -15.48
CA ALA A 76 18.58 13.79 -14.58
C ALA A 76 19.66 14.88 -14.84
N GLU A 77 20.46 14.77 -15.89
CA GLU A 77 21.68 15.59 -16.05
C GLU A 77 21.51 16.93 -16.75
N ASN A 78 20.33 17.24 -17.33
CA ASN A 78 20.09 18.56 -17.93
C ASN A 78 18.79 19.17 -17.37
N SER A 79 18.89 20.28 -16.64
CA SER A 79 17.77 20.96 -15.99
C SER A 79 16.60 21.33 -16.94
N PHE A 80 16.87 21.73 -18.16
CA PHE A 80 15.86 22.03 -19.18
C PHE A 80 15.12 20.78 -19.68
N LYS A 81 15.82 19.66 -19.87
CA LYS A 81 15.20 18.39 -20.27
C LYS A 81 14.36 17.80 -19.13
N ALA A 82 14.79 17.97 -17.88
CA ALA A 82 14.06 17.56 -16.69
C ALA A 82 12.74 18.34 -16.55
N LEU A 83 12.77 19.67 -16.73
CA LEU A 83 11.59 20.52 -16.68
C LEU A 83 10.56 20.16 -17.77
N ARG A 84 11.02 19.98 -19.02
CA ARG A 84 10.16 19.54 -20.14
C ARG A 84 9.53 18.17 -19.88
N LYS A 85 10.28 17.21 -19.33
CA LYS A 85 9.75 15.89 -18.93
C LYS A 85 8.70 16.03 -17.83
N GLN A 86 8.94 16.88 -16.85
CA GLN A 86 8.00 17.12 -15.76
C GLN A 86 6.68 17.72 -16.26
N ILE A 87 6.74 18.65 -17.21
CA ILE A 87 5.56 19.24 -17.85
C ILE A 87 4.81 18.18 -18.66
N LEU A 88 5.49 17.42 -19.52
CA LEU A 88 4.89 16.35 -20.32
C LEU A 88 4.27 15.27 -19.41
N ARG A 89 4.90 14.94 -18.31
CA ARG A 89 4.36 14.02 -17.32
C ARG A 89 3.11 14.56 -16.63
N LYS A 90 3.08 15.87 -16.29
CA LYS A 90 1.88 16.51 -15.75
C LYS A 90 0.73 16.51 -16.77
N ILE A 91 1.01 16.84 -18.02
CA ILE A 91 0.02 16.81 -19.12
C ILE A 91 -0.51 15.38 -19.31
N TRP A 92 0.37 14.39 -19.37
CA TRP A 92 -0.04 12.98 -19.45
C TRP A 92 -0.97 12.59 -18.32
N HIS A 93 -0.59 12.85 -17.06
CA HIS A 93 -1.42 12.53 -15.89
C HIS A 93 -2.73 13.32 -15.84
N SER A 94 -2.79 14.49 -16.45
CA SER A 94 -4.04 15.25 -16.57
C SER A 94 -4.96 14.69 -17.66
N LEU A 95 -4.41 14.25 -18.78
CA LEU A 95 -5.17 13.77 -19.94
C LEU A 95 -5.37 12.24 -19.93
N SER A 96 -4.66 11.49 -19.10
CA SER A 96 -4.78 10.04 -18.99
C SER A 96 -5.42 9.66 -17.67
N VAL A 97 -6.36 8.74 -17.73
CA VAL A 97 -6.95 8.10 -16.55
C VAL A 97 -5.98 7.04 -15.97
N TYR A 98 -5.12 6.51 -16.82
CA TYR A 98 -4.15 5.48 -16.48
C TYR A 98 -2.73 6.04 -16.48
N ASP A 99 -1.84 5.37 -15.77
CA ASP A 99 -0.41 5.62 -15.81
C ASP A 99 0.22 5.11 -17.14
N TYR A 100 1.53 5.31 -17.29
CA TYR A 100 2.27 4.92 -18.50
C TYR A 100 2.28 3.40 -18.74
N THR A 101 2.04 2.57 -17.73
CA THR A 101 2.00 1.09 -17.89
C THR A 101 0.78 0.64 -18.70
N TYR A 102 -0.20 1.52 -18.92
CA TYR A 102 -1.32 1.26 -19.84
C TYR A 102 -0.86 0.90 -21.27
N LEU A 103 0.18 1.58 -21.77
CA LEU A 103 0.73 1.28 -23.08
C LEU A 103 1.41 -0.10 -23.11
N ILE A 104 2.05 -0.48 -22.01
CA ILE A 104 2.62 -1.82 -21.83
C ILE A 104 1.50 -2.87 -21.80
N ALA A 105 0.47 -2.62 -20.99
CA ALA A 105 -0.68 -3.54 -20.85
C ALA A 105 -1.33 -3.91 -22.18
N LYS A 106 -1.41 -2.96 -23.11
CA LYS A 106 -1.98 -3.19 -24.45
C LYS A 106 -1.08 -4.00 -25.38
N LYS A 107 0.23 -3.99 -25.17
CA LYS A 107 1.23 -4.61 -26.05
C LYS A 107 1.64 -6.02 -25.60
N ILE A 108 1.28 -6.44 -24.39
CA ILE A 108 1.62 -7.77 -23.88
C ILE A 108 0.97 -8.84 -24.76
N LYS A 109 1.81 -9.78 -25.23
CA LYS A 109 1.39 -10.94 -26.03
C LYS A 109 1.20 -12.16 -25.13
N ILE A 110 0.24 -13.04 -25.48
CA ILE A 110 -0.03 -14.25 -24.70
C ILE A 110 1.15 -15.22 -24.66
N ASP A 111 2.00 -15.18 -25.66
CA ASP A 111 3.16 -16.08 -25.80
C ASP A 111 4.25 -15.83 -24.73
N ILE A 112 4.13 -14.71 -23.94
CA ILE A 112 4.98 -14.50 -22.77
C ILE A 112 4.63 -15.47 -21.62
N LEU A 113 3.41 -16.00 -21.60
CA LEU A 113 2.96 -16.90 -20.55
C LEU A 113 3.39 -18.35 -20.85
N PRO A 114 3.83 -19.11 -19.83
CA PRO A 114 4.26 -20.50 -19.98
C PRO A 114 3.09 -21.44 -20.33
N VAL A 115 1.87 -21.04 -20.01
CA VAL A 115 0.63 -21.75 -20.34
C VAL A 115 -0.47 -20.76 -20.68
N ARG A 116 -1.55 -21.25 -21.30
CA ARG A 116 -2.73 -20.43 -21.67
C ARG A 116 -3.95 -20.71 -20.80
N GLU A 117 -3.83 -21.57 -19.80
CA GLU A 117 -4.94 -21.95 -18.93
C GLU A 117 -4.52 -21.92 -17.47
N TYR A 118 -5.34 -21.26 -16.64
CA TYR A 118 -5.12 -21.08 -15.21
C TYR A 118 -6.40 -21.41 -14.44
N ASP A 119 -6.24 -21.86 -13.19
CA ASP A 119 -7.38 -22.00 -12.28
C ASP A 119 -7.84 -20.61 -11.84
N ILE A 120 -6.91 -19.74 -11.47
CA ILE A 120 -7.20 -18.39 -10.99
C ILE A 120 -6.25 -17.39 -11.66
N VAL A 121 -6.80 -16.23 -12.04
CA VAL A 121 -6.03 -15.04 -12.40
C VAL A 121 -6.28 -13.97 -11.36
N ILE A 122 -5.22 -13.44 -10.75
CA ILE A 122 -5.28 -12.31 -9.80
C ILE A 122 -4.61 -11.11 -10.47
N SER A 123 -5.36 -10.04 -10.70
CA SER A 123 -4.77 -8.76 -11.13
C SER A 123 -4.80 -7.75 -10.02
N SER A 124 -3.68 -7.09 -9.75
CA SER A 124 -3.54 -6.19 -8.60
C SER A 124 -3.20 -4.76 -9.02
N SER A 125 -4.00 -3.80 -8.58
CA SER A 125 -3.67 -2.38 -8.64
C SER A 125 -2.70 -2.02 -7.48
N ASP A 126 -1.98 -0.92 -7.42
CA ASP A 126 -1.64 -0.04 -8.52
C ASP A 126 -0.37 -0.54 -9.20
N PRO A 127 -0.27 -0.45 -10.50
CA PRO A 127 -1.06 0.29 -11.49
C PRO A 127 -2.39 -0.38 -11.85
N LYS A 128 -3.41 0.44 -12.09
CA LYS A 128 -4.76 0.00 -12.50
C LYS A 128 -4.77 -0.71 -13.86
N SER A 129 -3.79 -0.42 -14.70
CA SER A 129 -3.56 -1.09 -15.99
C SER A 129 -3.24 -2.59 -15.87
N SER A 130 -2.90 -3.09 -14.66
CA SER A 130 -2.79 -4.54 -14.40
C SER A 130 -4.09 -5.28 -14.72
N HIS A 131 -5.26 -4.67 -14.49
CA HIS A 131 -6.56 -5.26 -14.81
C HIS A 131 -6.81 -5.32 -16.34
N ILE A 132 -6.25 -4.37 -17.09
CA ILE A 132 -6.37 -4.31 -18.56
C ILE A 132 -5.59 -5.44 -19.21
N VAL A 133 -4.49 -5.90 -18.62
CA VAL A 133 -3.71 -7.04 -19.14
C VAL A 133 -4.56 -8.29 -19.24
N VAL A 134 -5.38 -8.57 -18.21
CA VAL A 134 -6.25 -9.78 -18.23
C VAL A 134 -7.20 -9.72 -19.41
N GLU A 135 -7.87 -8.59 -19.65
CA GLU A 135 -8.77 -8.41 -20.79
C GLU A 135 -8.04 -8.51 -22.13
N ASN A 136 -6.82 -7.97 -22.22
CA ASN A 136 -6.01 -8.07 -23.42
C ASN A 136 -5.60 -9.54 -23.71
N LEU A 137 -5.13 -10.26 -22.70
CA LEU A 137 -4.71 -11.66 -22.82
C LEU A 137 -5.92 -12.59 -23.08
N ARG A 138 -7.08 -12.32 -22.48
CA ARG A 138 -8.32 -13.06 -22.74
C ARG A 138 -8.71 -13.01 -24.23
N LYS A 139 -8.60 -11.84 -24.86
CA LYS A 139 -8.83 -11.67 -26.30
C LYS A 139 -7.83 -12.46 -27.16
N GLN A 140 -6.68 -12.80 -26.62
CA GLN A 140 -5.62 -13.58 -27.28
C GLN A 140 -5.69 -15.08 -26.94
N GLY A 141 -6.72 -15.53 -26.19
CA GLY A 141 -6.94 -16.93 -25.86
C GLY A 141 -6.51 -17.38 -24.47
N LEU A 142 -6.24 -16.45 -23.53
CA LEU A 142 -6.09 -16.79 -22.12
C LEU A 142 -7.41 -17.34 -21.57
N ARG A 143 -7.36 -18.52 -20.94
CA ARG A 143 -8.47 -19.17 -20.25
C ARG A 143 -8.22 -19.23 -18.75
N TYR A 144 -9.26 -19.06 -17.95
CA TYR A 144 -9.22 -19.20 -16.50
C TYR A 144 -10.61 -19.57 -15.98
N LYS A 145 -10.63 -20.21 -14.79
CA LYS A 145 -11.89 -20.52 -14.10
C LYS A 145 -12.43 -19.33 -13.33
N ARG A 146 -11.54 -18.51 -12.74
CA ARG A 146 -11.92 -17.35 -11.92
C ARG A 146 -10.93 -16.20 -12.09
N TRP A 147 -11.43 -14.97 -12.25
CA TRP A 147 -10.64 -13.74 -12.25
C TRP A 147 -10.94 -12.89 -11.04
N ILE A 148 -9.93 -12.65 -10.21
CA ILE A 148 -9.99 -11.83 -9.00
C ILE A 148 -9.24 -10.53 -9.24
N GLN A 149 -9.89 -9.41 -9.00
CA GLN A 149 -9.27 -8.09 -9.01
C GLN A 149 -8.96 -7.64 -7.58
N TYR A 150 -7.72 -7.23 -7.30
CA TYR A 150 -7.32 -6.66 -6.02
C TYR A 150 -7.04 -5.18 -6.15
N TRP A 151 -7.87 -4.37 -5.49
CA TRP A 151 -7.84 -2.93 -5.55
C TRP A 151 -7.32 -2.33 -4.25
N GLY A 152 -6.26 -1.49 -4.31
CA GLY A 152 -5.85 -0.61 -3.22
C GLY A 152 -6.66 0.69 -3.27
N ASP A 153 -6.49 1.40 -4.38
CA ASP A 153 -7.12 2.69 -4.62
C ASP A 153 -8.03 2.59 -5.86
N PRO A 154 -9.37 2.57 -5.70
CA PRO A 154 -10.31 2.55 -6.81
C PRO A 154 -10.20 3.83 -7.64
N LEU A 155 -10.44 3.72 -8.96
CA LEU A 155 -10.20 4.80 -9.90
C LEU A 155 -11.05 6.06 -9.60
N SER A 156 -12.32 5.87 -9.30
CA SER A 156 -13.30 6.96 -9.13
C SER A 156 -13.24 7.65 -7.76
N ILE A 157 -12.60 7.04 -6.76
CA ILE A 157 -12.47 7.61 -5.40
C ILE A 157 -11.02 7.70 -4.92
N ASP A 158 -10.07 7.58 -5.83
CA ASP A 158 -8.64 7.72 -5.53
C ASP A 158 -8.31 9.19 -5.25
N ILE A 159 -7.96 9.50 -4.00
CA ILE A 159 -7.57 10.85 -3.56
C ILE A 159 -6.30 11.37 -4.25
N THR A 160 -5.53 10.49 -4.87
CA THR A 160 -4.30 10.83 -5.60
C THR A 160 -4.52 10.98 -7.11
N GLN A 161 -5.75 10.79 -7.59
CA GLN A 161 -6.10 10.91 -9.00
C GLN A 161 -5.87 12.35 -9.49
N LYS A 162 -5.12 12.48 -10.59
CA LYS A 162 -4.72 13.78 -11.19
C LYS A 162 -5.40 14.07 -12.52
N SER A 163 -6.25 13.17 -12.99
CA SER A 163 -6.97 13.33 -14.24
C SER A 163 -7.97 14.48 -14.17
N ILE A 164 -8.09 15.24 -15.26
CA ILE A 164 -9.07 16.32 -15.43
C ILE A 164 -10.48 15.79 -15.73
N TYR A 165 -10.63 14.49 -15.96
CA TYR A 165 -11.92 13.90 -16.27
C TYR A 165 -12.88 14.02 -15.08
N PRO A 166 -14.15 14.39 -15.34
CA PRO A 166 -15.16 14.45 -14.29
C PRO A 166 -15.45 13.06 -13.71
N GLN A 167 -15.91 13.03 -12.47
CA GLN A 167 -16.11 11.80 -11.71
C GLN A 167 -17.00 10.76 -12.42
N TRP A 168 -18.03 11.23 -13.15
CA TRP A 168 -18.90 10.32 -13.88
C TRP A 168 -18.16 9.55 -15.00
N VAL A 169 -17.17 10.18 -15.67
CA VAL A 169 -16.31 9.52 -16.67
C VAL A 169 -15.44 8.45 -15.99
N LEU A 170 -14.82 8.81 -14.86
CA LEU A 170 -14.00 7.86 -14.08
C LEU A 170 -14.82 6.65 -13.63
N ARG A 171 -16.06 6.87 -13.18
CA ARG A 171 -16.99 5.79 -12.83
C ARG A 171 -17.35 4.89 -14.02
N LEU A 172 -17.59 5.46 -15.19
CA LEU A 172 -17.87 4.66 -16.40
C LEU A 172 -16.66 3.79 -16.79
N ILE A 173 -15.46 4.34 -16.70
CA ILE A 173 -14.22 3.59 -16.97
C ILE A 173 -14.02 2.49 -15.92
N GLU A 174 -14.20 2.79 -14.64
CA GLU A 174 -14.09 1.80 -13.57
C GLU A 174 -15.13 0.70 -13.70
N LYS A 175 -16.39 1.06 -13.98
CA LYS A 175 -17.47 0.09 -14.26
C LYS A 175 -17.09 -0.89 -15.39
N LYS A 176 -16.41 -0.39 -16.44
CA LYS A 176 -15.93 -1.22 -17.54
C LYS A 176 -14.80 -2.17 -17.10
N LEU A 177 -13.92 -1.73 -16.20
CA LEU A 177 -12.82 -2.56 -15.70
C LEU A 177 -13.29 -3.69 -14.78
N ILE A 178 -14.29 -3.43 -13.92
CA ILE A 178 -14.79 -4.42 -12.95
C ILE A 178 -15.83 -5.39 -13.53
N LYS A 179 -16.41 -5.07 -14.70
CA LYS A 179 -17.54 -5.79 -15.26
C LYS A 179 -17.34 -7.31 -15.37
N ASN A 180 -16.18 -7.72 -15.87
CA ASN A 180 -15.93 -9.11 -16.27
C ASN A 180 -15.17 -9.93 -15.22
N SER A 181 -14.81 -9.32 -14.07
CA SER A 181 -14.21 -10.06 -12.97
C SER A 181 -15.24 -10.87 -12.19
N ASP A 182 -14.83 -11.97 -11.59
CA ASP A 182 -15.66 -12.84 -10.77
C ASP A 182 -15.68 -12.39 -9.30
N LYS A 183 -14.57 -11.86 -8.80
CA LYS A 183 -14.42 -11.35 -7.44
C LYS A 183 -13.65 -10.03 -7.46
N ILE A 184 -14.11 -9.04 -6.70
CA ILE A 184 -13.46 -7.73 -6.57
C ILE A 184 -13.11 -7.54 -5.11
N VAL A 185 -11.81 -7.46 -4.82
CA VAL A 185 -11.29 -7.35 -3.47
C VAL A 185 -10.81 -5.91 -3.22
N TYR A 186 -11.32 -5.30 -2.17
CA TYR A 186 -10.85 -4.01 -1.66
C TYR A 186 -10.09 -4.20 -0.35
N ALA A 187 -9.02 -3.40 -0.16
CA ALA A 187 -8.17 -3.50 1.03
C ALA A 187 -8.76 -2.82 2.28
N SER A 188 -9.84 -2.05 2.12
CA SER A 188 -10.51 -1.31 3.21
C SER A 188 -12.01 -1.53 3.19
N PRO A 189 -12.67 -1.74 4.36
CA PRO A 189 -14.12 -1.88 4.44
C PRO A 189 -14.84 -0.58 4.04
N PHE A 190 -14.24 0.58 4.28
CA PHE A 190 -14.79 1.89 3.90
C PHE A 190 -14.77 2.07 2.38
N THR A 191 -13.68 1.65 1.74
CA THR A 191 -13.59 1.60 0.28
C THR A 191 -14.65 0.63 -0.28
N LEU A 192 -14.79 -0.56 0.30
CA LEU A 192 -15.82 -1.53 -0.10
C LEU A 192 -17.23 -0.93 -0.01
N SER A 193 -17.59 -0.31 1.12
CA SER A 193 -18.90 0.31 1.32
C SER A 193 -19.18 1.34 0.23
N LYS A 194 -18.22 2.26 0.00
CA LYS A 194 -18.36 3.30 -1.03
C LYS A 194 -18.48 2.73 -2.44
N GLN A 195 -17.73 1.67 -2.75
CA GLN A 195 -17.77 1.01 -4.06
C GLN A 195 -19.08 0.26 -4.29
N LYS A 196 -19.65 -0.37 -3.25
CA LYS A 196 -20.99 -0.99 -3.34
C LYS A 196 -22.09 0.02 -3.59
N GLU A 197 -21.99 1.24 -3.03
CA GLU A 197 -22.92 2.34 -3.31
C GLU A 197 -22.83 2.80 -4.77
N LEU A 198 -21.60 2.95 -5.29
CA LEU A 198 -21.35 3.47 -6.64
C LEU A 198 -21.67 2.44 -7.75
N PHE A 199 -21.48 1.16 -7.47
CA PHE A 199 -21.62 0.08 -8.48
C PHE A 199 -22.55 -1.04 -8.00
N LYS A 200 -23.80 -0.67 -7.73
CA LYS A 200 -24.84 -1.56 -7.18
C LYS A 200 -24.99 -2.88 -7.94
N ASP A 201 -24.84 -2.84 -9.26
CA ASP A 201 -24.96 -4.03 -10.14
C ASP A 201 -23.86 -5.08 -9.87
N TYR A 202 -22.77 -4.72 -9.20
CA TYR A 202 -21.60 -5.58 -8.94
C TYR A 202 -21.34 -5.82 -7.46
N LYS A 203 -22.20 -5.34 -6.56
CA LYS A 203 -22.01 -5.38 -5.10
C LYS A 203 -21.74 -6.78 -4.55
N ASP A 204 -22.37 -7.80 -5.16
CA ASP A 204 -22.27 -9.20 -4.70
C ASP A 204 -20.92 -9.84 -5.02
N LYS A 205 -20.16 -9.28 -5.98
CA LYS A 205 -18.79 -9.67 -6.30
C LYS A 205 -17.75 -8.98 -5.41
N MET A 206 -18.15 -7.96 -4.65
CA MET A 206 -17.25 -7.09 -3.90
C MET A 206 -17.08 -7.56 -2.46
N VAL A 207 -15.84 -7.75 -2.05
CA VAL A 207 -15.46 -8.17 -0.70
C VAL A 207 -14.32 -7.32 -0.15
N CYS A 208 -14.20 -7.27 1.17
CA CYS A 208 -13.03 -6.68 1.84
C CYS A 208 -12.09 -7.79 2.28
N ILE A 209 -10.84 -7.71 1.82
CA ILE A 209 -9.72 -8.50 2.36
C ILE A 209 -8.61 -7.51 2.67
N PRO A 210 -8.27 -7.31 3.95
CA PRO A 210 -7.26 -6.34 4.36
C PRO A 210 -5.88 -6.67 3.78
N THR A 211 -4.99 -5.69 3.82
CA THR A 211 -3.58 -5.91 3.46
C THR A 211 -2.91 -6.80 4.51
N ALA A 212 -2.09 -7.73 4.06
CA ALA A 212 -1.31 -8.57 4.95
C ALA A 212 0.05 -7.95 5.30
N TYR A 213 0.59 -8.29 6.47
CA TYR A 213 2.01 -8.20 6.72
C TYR A 213 2.73 -9.47 6.23
N MET A 214 4.01 -9.33 5.89
CA MET A 214 4.81 -10.43 5.33
C MET A 214 5.73 -11.10 6.34
N GLU A 215 6.19 -10.36 7.33
CA GLU A 215 7.14 -10.83 8.34
C GLU A 215 6.61 -10.47 9.72
N GLU A 216 6.78 -11.39 10.66
CA GLU A 216 6.61 -11.12 12.07
C GLU A 216 7.89 -10.46 12.60
N GLU A 217 7.75 -9.26 13.14
CA GLU A 217 8.88 -8.51 13.72
C GLU A 217 8.78 -8.55 15.24
N ILE A 218 9.44 -9.51 15.87
CA ILE A 218 9.48 -9.64 17.33
C ILE A 218 10.75 -8.98 17.85
N TYR A 219 10.58 -7.93 18.60
CA TYR A 219 11.67 -7.18 19.23
C TYR A 219 11.79 -7.53 20.70
N PRO A 220 13.03 -7.57 21.27
CA PRO A 220 13.22 -7.73 22.70
C PRO A 220 12.63 -6.54 23.45
N ALA A 221 12.30 -6.75 24.71
CA ALA A 221 11.94 -5.67 25.63
C ALA A 221 13.08 -4.65 25.69
N THR A 222 12.72 -3.38 25.80
CA THR A 222 13.67 -2.27 25.90
C THR A 222 13.67 -1.72 27.33
N ASP A 223 14.86 -1.43 27.85
CA ASP A 223 15.03 -0.72 29.13
C ASP A 223 15.51 0.71 28.83
N ASN A 224 14.60 1.50 28.28
CA ASN A 224 14.91 2.88 27.87
C ASN A 224 14.75 3.85 29.05
N GLN A 225 15.72 4.72 29.28
CA GLN A 225 15.63 5.80 30.28
C GLN A 225 14.50 6.80 29.97
N LYS A 226 14.18 6.98 28.67
CA LYS A 226 13.08 7.83 28.17
C LYS A 226 12.19 6.99 27.28
N PHE A 227 10.90 7.29 27.26
CA PHE A 227 9.95 6.61 26.40
C PHE A 227 10.20 7.00 24.92
N ILE A 228 10.56 6.03 24.08
CA ILE A 228 10.96 6.24 22.68
C ILE A 228 9.77 6.05 21.75
N ILE A 229 9.49 7.06 20.94
CA ILE A 229 8.38 7.07 19.97
C ILE A 229 8.93 7.15 18.54
N GLY A 230 8.46 6.26 17.66
CA GLY A 230 8.84 6.22 16.26
C GLY A 230 7.69 6.52 15.31
N TYR A 231 7.86 7.48 14.40
CA TYR A 231 7.01 7.68 13.23
C TYR A 231 7.83 7.42 11.97
N TYR A 232 7.44 6.42 11.17
CA TYR A 232 8.16 6.01 9.97
C TYR A 232 7.25 6.01 8.76
N GLY A 233 7.32 7.03 7.92
CA GLY A 233 6.55 7.11 6.67
C GLY A 233 6.37 8.53 6.17
N ASN A 234 6.03 8.66 4.91
CA ASN A 234 5.82 9.95 4.29
C ASN A 234 4.61 10.67 4.92
N TYR A 235 4.73 11.96 5.08
CA TYR A 235 3.69 12.85 5.58
C TYR A 235 3.61 14.11 4.74
N THR A 236 2.41 14.49 4.36
CA THR A 236 2.17 15.68 3.54
C THR A 236 0.98 16.44 4.12
N ALA A 237 1.00 17.77 4.05
CA ALA A 237 -0.04 18.61 4.62
C ALA A 237 -1.45 18.23 4.13
N ARG A 238 -1.56 17.77 2.87
CA ARG A 238 -2.84 17.42 2.23
C ARG A 238 -3.37 16.05 2.62
N VAL A 239 -2.49 15.09 2.92
CA VAL A 239 -2.88 13.68 3.08
C VAL A 239 -2.78 13.20 4.50
N ARG A 240 -1.72 13.60 5.22
CA ARG A 240 -1.46 13.20 6.61
C ARG A 240 -0.95 14.37 7.41
N ASN A 241 -1.83 14.93 8.20
CA ASN A 241 -1.50 16.07 9.04
C ASN A 241 -0.72 15.63 10.28
N ILE A 242 0.61 15.70 10.22
CA ILE A 242 1.52 15.34 11.32
C ILE A 242 1.63 16.42 12.41
N LYS A 243 1.16 17.64 12.17
CA LYS A 243 1.37 18.77 13.08
C LYS A 243 0.83 18.55 14.51
N PRO A 244 -0.40 17.99 14.70
CA PRO A 244 -0.89 17.71 16.05
C PRO A 244 0.01 16.73 16.81
N PHE A 245 0.49 15.66 16.17
CA PHE A 245 1.43 14.72 16.76
C PHE A 245 2.77 15.42 17.14
N TYR A 246 3.32 16.19 16.22
CA TYR A 246 4.55 16.94 16.50
C TYR A 246 4.39 17.90 17.69
N ASN A 247 3.27 18.62 17.77
CA ASN A 247 3.00 19.54 18.88
C ASN A 247 2.80 18.80 20.21
N ALA A 248 2.10 17.67 20.22
CA ALA A 248 1.93 16.81 21.39
C ALA A 248 3.30 16.32 21.92
N CYS A 249 4.16 15.86 21.03
CA CYS A 249 5.51 15.43 21.41
C CYS A 249 6.37 16.58 21.96
N ARG A 250 6.22 17.80 21.43
CA ARG A 250 6.89 19.00 21.99
C ARG A 250 6.40 19.32 23.39
N ALA A 251 5.10 19.26 23.63
CA ALA A 251 4.49 19.52 24.93
C ALA A 251 4.93 18.50 25.99
N LEU A 252 5.13 17.23 25.61
CA LEU A 252 5.63 16.17 26.49
C LEU A 252 7.10 16.37 26.90
N GLY A 253 7.87 17.15 26.14
CA GLY A 253 9.24 17.54 26.46
C GLY A 253 10.15 16.33 26.74
N ASP A 254 10.92 16.43 27.83
CA ASP A 254 11.93 15.42 28.19
C ASP A 254 11.39 14.05 28.62
N LYS A 255 10.06 13.89 28.74
CA LYS A 255 9.43 12.60 29.03
C LYS A 255 9.55 11.60 27.89
N VAL A 256 9.68 12.10 26.65
CA VAL A 256 9.73 11.28 25.44
C VAL A 256 10.94 11.63 24.58
N SER A 257 11.41 10.64 23.80
CA SER A 257 12.37 10.82 22.71
C SER A 257 11.71 10.37 21.40
N VAL A 258 11.68 11.22 20.39
CA VAL A 258 10.90 11.01 19.18
C VAL A 258 11.78 10.99 17.93
N ALA A 259 11.62 9.99 17.09
CA ALA A 259 12.24 9.91 15.77
C ALA A 259 11.17 9.93 14.67
N ILE A 260 11.24 10.94 13.78
CA ILE A 260 10.33 11.12 12.65
C ILE A 260 11.12 10.89 11.36
N TYR A 261 10.73 9.88 10.57
CA TYR A 261 11.34 9.55 9.29
C TYR A 261 10.33 9.68 8.16
N GLY A 262 10.71 10.28 7.04
CA GLY A 262 9.92 10.26 5.82
C GLY A 262 10.04 11.50 4.97
N ASP A 263 9.70 11.35 3.67
CA ASP A 263 9.60 12.47 2.76
C ASP A 263 8.37 13.33 3.10
N SER A 264 8.52 14.66 3.03
CA SER A 264 7.46 15.59 3.41
C SER A 264 7.52 16.90 2.63
N ASP A 265 6.35 17.52 2.46
CA ASP A 265 6.19 18.94 2.08
C ASP A 265 6.01 19.85 3.30
N VAL A 266 5.95 19.28 4.52
CA VAL A 266 5.82 20.00 5.78
C VAL A 266 7.20 20.16 6.40
N LYS A 267 7.65 21.40 6.61
CA LYS A 267 8.89 21.68 7.32
C LYS A 267 8.65 21.61 8.84
N LEU A 268 9.19 20.59 9.47
CA LEU A 268 9.26 20.47 10.92
C LEU A 268 10.68 20.86 11.38
N GLN A 269 10.80 21.36 12.61
CA GLN A 269 12.09 21.68 13.23
C GLN A 269 12.46 20.62 14.26
N ALA A 270 13.71 20.18 14.26
CA ALA A 270 14.23 19.34 15.33
C ALA A 270 14.20 20.12 16.66
N THR A 271 13.94 19.39 17.76
CA THR A 271 13.97 19.92 19.12
C THR A 271 14.82 18.99 19.99
N PRO A 272 15.17 19.34 21.24
CA PRO A 272 15.98 18.45 22.08
C PRO A 272 15.41 17.03 22.24
N ASN A 273 14.08 16.87 22.12
CA ASN A 273 13.41 15.58 22.24
C ASN A 273 12.83 15.03 20.92
N ILE A 274 12.94 15.76 19.80
CA ILE A 274 12.41 15.32 18.49
C ILE A 274 13.51 15.42 17.43
N ALA A 275 13.94 14.28 16.90
CA ALA A 275 14.82 14.17 15.75
C ALA A 275 14.01 13.94 14.47
N ILE A 276 14.42 14.60 13.38
CA ILE A 276 13.74 14.54 12.08
C ILE A 276 14.74 14.07 11.03
N TYR A 277 14.35 13.06 10.27
CA TYR A 277 15.18 12.41 9.27
C TYR A 277 14.45 12.31 7.95
N ASP A 278 15.20 12.35 6.87
CA ASP A 278 14.70 11.95 5.55
C ASP A 278 14.36 10.46 5.51
N ARG A 279 13.75 10.00 4.43
CA ARG A 279 13.47 8.59 4.22
C ARG A 279 14.77 7.77 4.26
N GLY A 280 14.80 6.72 5.08
CA GLY A 280 15.97 5.88 5.30
C GLY A 280 15.66 4.53 5.90
N ILE A 281 16.71 3.82 6.34
CA ILE A 281 16.62 2.55 7.06
C ILE A 281 16.19 2.86 8.51
N VAL A 282 15.15 2.19 8.97
CA VAL A 282 14.52 2.48 10.29
C VAL A 282 14.54 1.30 11.27
N ASP A 283 15.18 0.18 10.90
CA ASP A 283 15.09 -1.07 11.66
C ASP A 283 15.64 -0.92 13.09
N GLU A 284 16.79 -0.25 13.26
CA GLU A 284 17.35 0.04 14.57
C GLU A 284 16.44 0.93 15.41
N HIS A 285 15.85 1.96 14.80
CA HIS A 285 14.93 2.85 15.50
C HIS A 285 13.61 2.17 15.86
N LYS A 286 13.11 1.27 15.01
CA LYS A 286 11.98 0.42 15.36
C LYS A 286 12.29 -0.50 16.52
N ARG A 287 13.49 -1.11 16.52
CA ARG A 287 13.91 -2.04 17.55
C ARG A 287 13.90 -1.41 18.95
N ILE A 288 14.39 -0.18 19.08
CA ILE A 288 14.46 0.54 20.36
C ILE A 288 13.18 1.29 20.73
N ALA A 289 12.25 1.50 19.78
CA ALA A 289 11.01 2.23 20.04
C ALA A 289 10.09 1.48 21.02
N ASP A 290 9.50 2.19 21.97
CA ASP A 290 8.46 1.70 22.87
C ASP A 290 7.09 1.83 22.24
N LEU A 291 6.91 2.85 21.39
CA LEU A 291 5.64 3.16 20.70
C LEU A 291 5.88 3.50 19.24
N LEU A 292 5.11 2.88 18.35
CA LEU A 292 5.07 3.20 16.93
C LEU A 292 3.79 3.98 16.59
N ILE A 293 3.92 5.01 15.75
CA ILE A 293 2.80 5.87 15.37
C ILE A 293 2.37 5.61 13.92
N CYS A 294 1.07 5.48 13.72
CA CYS A 294 0.45 5.43 12.41
C CYS A 294 -0.61 6.52 12.28
N ILE A 295 -0.33 7.59 11.53
CA ILE A 295 -1.31 8.63 11.23
C ILE A 295 -2.05 8.23 9.94
N LEU A 296 -3.38 8.18 10.00
CA LEU A 296 -4.22 7.85 8.86
C LEU A 296 -4.38 9.07 7.92
N ASN A 297 -4.99 8.83 6.77
CA ASN A 297 -5.23 9.90 5.80
C ASN A 297 -6.33 10.85 6.31
N SER A 298 -6.16 12.14 6.08
CA SER A 298 -7.13 13.18 6.42
C SER A 298 -8.38 13.18 5.51
N SER A 299 -8.38 12.40 4.45
CA SER A 299 -9.50 12.23 3.54
C SER A 299 -9.45 10.89 2.82
N GLY A 300 -10.58 10.48 2.23
CA GLY A 300 -10.70 9.22 1.51
C GLY A 300 -11.00 8.04 2.42
N THR A 301 -11.18 6.89 1.79
CA THR A 301 -11.61 5.64 2.44
C THR A 301 -10.48 4.61 2.60
N GLN A 302 -9.26 4.99 2.21
CA GLN A 302 -8.10 4.10 2.19
C GLN A 302 -7.44 4.03 3.56
N ILE A 303 -7.07 2.83 3.97
CA ILE A 303 -6.23 2.59 5.14
C ILE A 303 -4.78 2.43 4.65
N PRO A 304 -3.82 3.20 5.18
CA PRO A 304 -2.42 3.05 4.80
C PRO A 304 -1.90 1.63 5.06
N GLY A 305 -1.25 1.03 4.05
CA GLY A 305 -0.68 -0.32 4.18
C GLY A 305 0.33 -0.47 5.33
N LYS A 306 0.95 0.64 5.76
CA LYS A 306 1.83 0.69 6.93
C LYS A 306 1.15 0.19 8.20
N LEU A 307 -0.14 0.48 8.41
CA LEU A 307 -0.88 -0.01 9.57
C LEU A 307 -0.77 -1.53 9.70
N TYR A 308 -0.99 -2.22 8.59
CA TYR A 308 -0.96 -3.67 8.54
C TYR A 308 0.44 -4.24 8.79
N HIS A 309 1.49 -3.57 8.30
CA HIS A 309 2.87 -3.95 8.63
C HIS A 309 3.16 -3.78 10.14
N LEU A 310 2.68 -2.72 10.76
CA LEU A 310 2.82 -2.51 12.20
C LEU A 310 2.04 -3.54 13.02
N ALA A 311 0.94 -4.08 12.49
CA ALA A 311 0.20 -5.18 13.12
C ALA A 311 1.01 -6.48 13.21
N GLY A 312 2.03 -6.65 12.35
CA GLY A 312 2.98 -7.77 12.36
C GLY A 312 4.12 -7.63 13.39
N THR A 313 4.11 -6.60 14.23
CA THR A 313 5.13 -6.39 15.26
C THR A 313 4.58 -6.69 16.65
N ASN A 314 5.44 -6.87 17.66
CA ASN A 314 5.05 -6.92 19.06
C ASN A 314 5.10 -5.54 19.75
N LYS A 315 5.38 -4.45 19.02
CA LYS A 315 5.44 -3.09 19.57
C LYS A 315 4.05 -2.53 19.85
N LYS A 316 3.91 -1.64 20.82
CA LYS A 316 2.73 -0.79 20.99
C LYS A 316 2.54 0.07 19.75
N VAL A 317 1.32 0.19 19.26
CA VAL A 317 0.99 0.99 18.08
C VAL A 317 -0.15 1.94 18.39
N LEU A 318 0.08 3.25 18.28
CA LEU A 318 -0.95 4.27 18.34
C LEU A 318 -1.36 4.66 16.91
N VAL A 319 -2.62 4.46 16.61
CA VAL A 319 -3.24 4.88 15.35
C VAL A 319 -3.97 6.19 15.57
N VAL A 320 -3.54 7.22 14.86
CA VAL A 320 -4.16 8.55 14.90
C VAL A 320 -5.14 8.63 13.73
N VAL A 321 -6.44 8.65 14.03
CA VAL A 321 -7.51 8.74 13.04
C VAL A 321 -7.79 10.20 12.68
N ASP A 322 -8.02 10.44 11.39
CA ASP A 322 -8.28 11.76 10.82
C ASP A 322 -9.38 11.67 9.76
N GLY A 323 -9.92 12.82 9.33
CA GLY A 323 -10.93 12.90 8.28
C GLY A 323 -12.38 12.74 8.76
N GLU A 324 -13.30 12.55 7.82
CA GLU A 324 -14.75 12.59 8.07
C GLU A 324 -15.32 11.32 8.75
N GLN A 325 -14.67 10.17 8.55
CA GLN A 325 -15.13 8.85 9.03
C GLN A 325 -14.36 8.39 10.28
N GLN A 326 -14.02 9.33 11.18
CA GLN A 326 -13.18 9.01 12.35
C GLN A 326 -13.83 7.98 13.27
N GLN A 327 -15.14 8.08 13.50
CA GLN A 327 -15.84 7.21 14.44
C GLN A 327 -15.86 5.75 13.95
N GLU A 328 -16.29 5.55 12.71
CA GLU A 328 -16.34 4.21 12.10
C GLU A 328 -14.93 3.61 11.97
N MET A 329 -13.93 4.44 11.64
CA MET A 329 -12.53 4.02 11.56
C MET A 329 -12.00 3.60 12.94
N ARG A 330 -12.33 4.36 13.99
CA ARG A 330 -11.98 4.04 15.38
C ARG A 330 -12.58 2.69 15.79
N GLU A 331 -13.87 2.48 15.56
CA GLU A 331 -14.56 1.23 15.88
C GLU A 331 -13.93 0.03 15.14
N PHE A 332 -13.66 0.19 13.85
CA PHE A 332 -13.00 -0.83 13.05
C PHE A 332 -11.61 -1.18 13.59
N LEU A 333 -10.80 -0.20 13.96
CA LEU A 333 -9.44 -0.43 14.47
C LEU A 333 -9.44 -1.07 15.86
N LEU A 334 -10.35 -0.63 16.73
CA LEU A 334 -10.51 -1.20 18.07
C LEU A 334 -11.00 -2.64 18.04
N SER A 335 -11.75 -3.05 16.99
CA SER A 335 -12.21 -4.44 16.85
C SER A 335 -11.09 -5.48 16.73
N PHE A 336 -9.87 -5.04 16.38
CA PHE A 336 -8.69 -5.92 16.36
C PHE A 336 -8.04 -6.17 17.73
N ASP A 337 -8.41 -5.41 18.76
CA ASP A 337 -7.75 -5.41 20.08
C ASP A 337 -6.19 -5.32 20.02
N ARG A 338 -5.69 -4.70 18.96
CA ARG A 338 -4.25 -4.63 18.62
C ARG A 338 -3.68 -3.23 18.70
N PHE A 339 -4.53 -2.21 18.62
CA PHE A 339 -4.11 -0.84 18.46
C PHE A 339 -4.66 0.06 19.57
N TYR A 340 -3.88 1.04 19.99
CA TYR A 340 -4.41 2.23 20.63
C TYR A 340 -4.92 3.16 19.55
N VAL A 341 -6.02 3.88 19.78
CA VAL A 341 -6.64 4.75 18.78
C VAL A 341 -7.03 6.08 19.40
N CYS A 342 -6.61 7.19 18.79
CA CYS A 342 -7.05 8.54 19.17
C CYS A 342 -7.37 9.40 17.93
N GLY A 343 -8.02 10.54 18.11
CA GLY A 343 -8.21 11.54 17.07
C GLY A 343 -6.95 12.34 16.78
N ASN A 344 -6.94 13.08 15.66
CA ASN A 344 -5.79 13.89 15.24
C ASN A 344 -5.83 15.30 15.85
N SER A 345 -5.96 15.40 17.17
CA SER A 345 -5.77 16.63 17.93
C SER A 345 -4.56 16.53 18.85
N GLN A 346 -3.92 17.66 19.15
CA GLN A 346 -2.77 17.68 20.06
C GLN A 346 -3.13 17.06 21.40
N GLU A 347 -4.26 17.45 21.97
CA GLU A 347 -4.71 17.02 23.30
C GLU A 347 -4.99 15.51 23.35
N GLU A 348 -5.73 14.95 22.36
CA GLU A 348 -6.02 13.52 22.34
C GLU A 348 -4.74 12.69 22.18
N ILE A 349 -3.81 13.13 21.33
CA ILE A 349 -2.54 12.43 21.10
C ILE A 349 -1.67 12.48 22.38
N GLU A 350 -1.58 13.63 23.03
CA GLU A 350 -0.83 13.79 24.29
C GLU A 350 -1.39 12.87 25.38
N ASN A 351 -2.71 12.90 25.59
CA ASN A 351 -3.40 12.05 26.56
C ASN A 351 -3.22 10.56 26.25
N ALA A 352 -3.31 10.17 24.97
CA ALA A 352 -3.08 8.79 24.54
C ALA A 352 -1.65 8.34 24.84
N ILE A 353 -0.63 9.14 24.50
CA ILE A 353 0.77 8.81 24.78
C ILE A 353 0.99 8.66 26.29
N VAL A 354 0.50 9.59 27.12
CA VAL A 354 0.64 9.52 28.57
C VAL A 354 -0.04 8.27 29.16
N SER A 355 -1.18 7.87 28.63
CA SER A 355 -1.86 6.63 29.02
C SER A 355 -1.04 5.38 28.63
N ILE A 356 -0.53 5.35 27.40
CA ILE A 356 0.26 4.21 26.85
C ILE A 356 1.59 4.05 27.61
N MET A 357 2.21 5.14 28.07
CA MET A 357 3.43 5.08 28.90
C MET A 357 3.21 4.32 30.19
N LYS A 358 2.00 4.33 30.74
CA LYS A 358 1.65 3.68 32.01
C LYS A 358 1.07 2.27 31.80
N ASP A 359 0.73 1.92 30.59
CA ASP A 359 0.12 0.64 30.25
C ASP A 359 1.21 -0.43 30.05
N ASN A 360 1.07 -1.55 30.74
CA ASN A 360 1.96 -2.71 30.65
C ASN A 360 1.44 -3.80 29.69
N LYS A 361 0.39 -3.50 28.89
CA LYS A 361 -0.15 -4.46 27.92
C LYS A 361 0.94 -4.83 26.90
N GLU A 362 1.17 -6.14 26.78
CA GLU A 362 2.03 -6.69 25.74
C GLU A 362 1.20 -7.03 24.51
N PHE A 363 1.80 -6.91 23.35
CA PHE A 363 1.17 -7.21 22.08
C PHE A 363 1.94 -8.28 21.34
N LEU A 364 1.22 -9.05 20.56
CA LEU A 364 1.75 -10.02 19.61
C LEU A 364 1.33 -9.61 18.19
N PRO A 365 2.06 -10.06 17.16
CA PRO A 365 1.59 -9.94 15.77
C PRO A 365 0.18 -10.51 15.62
N LEU A 366 -0.67 -9.83 14.85
CA LEU A 366 -2.07 -10.21 14.67
C LEU A 366 -2.19 -11.31 13.60
N PRO A 367 -2.51 -12.58 13.97
CA PRO A 367 -2.47 -13.72 13.05
C PRO A 367 -3.41 -13.54 11.84
N GLU A 368 -4.58 -12.91 12.04
CA GLU A 368 -5.59 -12.69 11.00
C GLU A 368 -5.14 -11.72 9.90
N LEU A 369 -4.01 -11.03 10.10
CA LEU A 369 -3.39 -10.16 9.10
C LEU A 369 -2.09 -10.72 8.54
N LYS A 370 -1.72 -11.96 8.90
CA LYS A 370 -0.57 -12.63 8.32
C LYS A 370 -0.82 -13.02 6.87
N TYR A 371 0.24 -13.04 6.08
CA TYR A 371 0.16 -13.27 4.62
C TYR A 371 -0.49 -14.61 4.25
N ASP A 372 -0.25 -15.69 5.00
CA ASP A 372 -0.82 -17.02 4.77
C ASP A 372 -2.33 -17.04 5.02
N TYR A 373 -2.79 -16.47 6.14
CA TYR A 373 -4.21 -16.33 6.44
C TYR A 373 -4.94 -15.48 5.40
N ILE A 374 -4.39 -14.32 5.05
CA ILE A 374 -4.98 -13.41 4.07
C ILE A 374 -4.99 -14.03 2.67
N ALA A 375 -3.92 -14.73 2.25
CA ALA A 375 -3.85 -15.35 0.94
C ALA A 375 -4.94 -16.43 0.73
N ASN A 376 -5.23 -17.24 1.74
CA ASN A 376 -6.28 -18.25 1.68
C ASN A 376 -7.66 -17.62 1.42
N ARG A 377 -7.98 -16.47 2.02
CA ARG A 377 -9.23 -15.74 1.79
C ARG A 377 -9.41 -15.24 0.34
N PHE A 378 -8.33 -15.13 -0.44
CA PHE A 378 -8.42 -14.76 -1.86
C PHE A 378 -9.01 -15.88 -2.69
N ILE A 379 -8.69 -17.11 -2.40
CA ILE A 379 -9.06 -18.29 -3.21
C ILE A 379 -10.35 -18.96 -2.74
N GLU A 380 -10.82 -18.66 -1.56
CA GLU A 380 -12.19 -18.94 -1.12
C GLU A 380 -13.22 -18.12 -1.92
#